data_cb6004a07fb7b3c3071633c111d7f5d2
#
_entry.id   cb6004a07fb7b3c3071633c111d7f5d2
#
_cell.length_a   1.000
_cell.length_b   1.000
_cell.length_c   1.000
_cell.angle_alpha   90.00
_cell.angle_beta   90.00
_cell.angle_gamma   90.00
#
_symmetry.space_group_name_H-M   'P 1'
#
loop_
_entity.id
_entity.type
_entity.pdbx_description
1 polymer ?
#
loop_
_entity_poly.entity_id
_entity_poly.type
_entity_poly.pdbx_seq_one_letter_code
_entity_poly.pdbx_strand_id
1 'polypeptide(L)'
;MSQEKILHLLRWFANGLEQQRVQSLRAELQDANRFNPLRFLKTDETGISDILAFLLNPEETHGQRDLFLNSFLKSIGRSDFLAYDKVEVVCEKMLQNSMRRHDIWLSGSLKGKRKWVVSIENKLRGAGDQNEQIADYW
;
A
#
# COMPACT_ATOMS: atom_id res chain seq x y z
N MET A 1 53.91 8.42 21.47
CA MET A 1 53.24 7.68 20.36
C MET A 1 53.78 8.24 19.06
N SER A 2 54.36 7.44 18.17
CA SER A 2 54.97 7.99 16.94
C SER A 2 53.92 8.47 15.97
N GLN A 3 54.20 9.53 15.18
CA GLN A 3 53.31 10.07 14.14
C GLN A 3 52.83 8.98 13.18
N GLU A 4 53.61 8.01 12.85
CA GLU A 4 53.26 6.88 12.00
C GLU A 4 52.16 6.00 12.59
N LYS A 5 52.15 5.75 13.90
CA LYS A 5 51.08 5.00 14.56
C LYS A 5 49.75 5.73 14.53
N ILE A 6 49.78 7.06 14.66
CA ILE A 6 48.57 7.91 14.57
C ILE A 6 48.03 7.88 13.16
N LEU A 7 48.86 8.04 12.13
CA LEU A 7 48.47 7.99 10.73
C LEU A 7 47.89 6.61 10.35
N HIS A 8 48.47 5.54 10.83
CA HIS A 8 47.97 4.19 10.61
C HIS A 8 46.59 4.00 11.24
N LEU A 9 46.39 4.47 12.47
CA LEU A 9 45.10 4.41 13.14
C LEU A 9 44.04 5.21 12.42
N LEU A 10 44.37 6.43 11.96
CA LEU A 10 43.43 7.29 11.21
C LEU A 10 43.03 6.66 9.87
N ARG A 11 43.95 6.05 9.14
CA ARG A 11 43.65 5.32 7.90
C ARG A 11 42.76 4.10 8.15
N TRP A 12 43.02 3.33 9.20
CA TRP A 12 42.21 2.20 9.59
C TRP A 12 40.75 2.64 9.91
N PHE A 13 40.62 3.73 10.68
CA PHE A 13 39.31 4.31 10.98
C PHE A 13 38.59 4.81 9.74
N ALA A 14 39.27 5.54 8.86
CA ALA A 14 38.70 6.05 7.62
C ALA A 14 38.21 4.92 6.71
N ASN A 15 38.98 3.84 6.58
CA ASN A 15 38.58 2.66 5.81
C ASN A 15 37.38 1.94 6.44
N GLY A 16 37.29 1.85 7.77
CA GLY A 16 36.15 1.28 8.48
C GLY A 16 34.86 2.07 8.25
N LEU A 17 34.94 3.40 8.34
CA LEU A 17 33.79 4.29 8.05
C LEU A 17 33.33 4.18 6.62
N GLU A 18 34.24 4.10 5.66
CA GLU A 18 33.87 3.96 4.24
C GLU A 18 33.22 2.61 3.96
N GLN A 19 33.74 1.52 4.53
CA GLN A 19 33.10 0.20 4.43
C GLN A 19 31.67 0.21 5.02
N GLN A 20 31.49 0.81 6.19
CA GLN A 20 30.19 0.93 6.83
C GLN A 20 29.22 1.76 5.97
N ARG A 21 29.71 2.87 5.38
CA ARG A 21 28.93 3.70 4.46
C ARG A 21 28.47 2.91 3.23
N VAL A 22 29.38 2.16 2.61
CA VAL A 22 29.05 1.32 1.44
C VAL A 22 28.02 0.25 1.79
N GLN A 23 28.16 -0.40 2.95
CA GLN A 23 27.20 -1.40 3.42
C GLN A 23 25.83 -0.77 3.69
N SER A 24 25.79 0.40 4.34
CA SER A 24 24.52 1.13 4.57
C SER A 24 23.83 1.53 3.28
N LEU A 25 24.59 2.00 2.28
CA LEU A 25 24.02 2.34 0.96
C LEU A 25 23.47 1.11 0.24
N ARG A 26 24.14 -0.04 0.33
CA ARG A 26 23.65 -1.29 -0.26
C ARG A 26 22.38 -1.78 0.43
N ALA A 27 22.35 -1.73 1.76
CA ALA A 27 21.16 -2.08 2.53
C ALA A 27 20.00 -1.15 2.19
N GLU A 28 20.25 0.15 2.02
CA GLU A 28 19.21 1.12 1.64
C GLU A 28 18.64 0.90 0.24
N LEU A 29 19.48 0.43 -0.71
CA LEU A 29 19.01 0.05 -2.05
C LEU A 29 18.08 -1.18 -2.03
N GLN A 30 18.26 -2.07 -1.07
CA GLN A 30 17.44 -3.28 -0.92
C GLN A 30 16.22 -3.05 -0.04
N ASP A 31 16.41 -2.40 1.09
CA ASP A 31 15.39 -2.27 2.14
C ASP A 31 14.62 -0.94 2.07
N ALA A 32 15.17 0.04 1.33
CA ALA A 32 14.62 1.40 1.17
C ALA A 32 14.14 2.03 2.50
N ASN A 33 14.86 1.82 3.59
CA ASN A 33 14.46 2.18 4.96
C ASN A 33 14.12 3.67 5.16
N ARG A 34 14.66 4.55 4.29
CA ARG A 34 14.34 5.99 4.29
C ARG A 34 13.28 6.37 3.25
N PHE A 35 12.85 5.41 2.42
CA PHE A 35 11.81 5.65 1.45
C PHE A 35 10.46 5.72 2.16
N ASN A 36 9.93 6.92 2.28
CA ASN A 36 8.60 7.14 2.81
C ASN A 36 7.72 7.77 1.74
N PRO A 37 7.03 6.96 0.92
CA PRO A 37 6.14 7.46 -0.12
C PRO A 37 4.98 8.28 0.48
N LEU A 38 4.60 8.02 1.73
CA LEU A 38 3.54 8.75 2.42
C LEU A 38 3.88 10.23 2.63
N ARG A 39 5.17 10.61 2.56
CA ARG A 39 5.59 12.01 2.66
C ARG A 39 5.08 12.88 1.51
N PHE A 40 4.86 12.29 0.35
CA PHE A 40 4.42 12.99 -0.87
C PHE A 40 2.93 12.87 -1.12
N LEU A 41 2.22 12.16 -0.26
CA LEU A 41 0.82 11.87 -0.45
C LEU A 41 -0.04 12.99 0.11
N LYS A 42 -1.06 13.34 -0.64
CA LYS A 42 -2.18 14.06 -0.10
C LYS A 42 -2.80 13.19 0.99
N THR A 43 -2.86 13.70 2.22
CA THR A 43 -3.46 13.02 3.36
C THR A 43 -4.96 13.31 3.45
N ASP A 44 -5.59 13.64 2.34
CA ASP A 44 -7.03 13.72 2.20
C ASP A 44 -7.64 12.32 1.93
N GLU A 45 -8.94 12.24 1.98
CA GLU A 45 -9.68 10.98 1.77
C GLU A 45 -9.37 10.35 0.41
N THR A 46 -9.25 11.15 -0.63
CA THR A 46 -8.91 10.70 -1.99
C THR A 46 -7.51 10.11 -2.05
N GLY A 47 -6.51 10.81 -1.50
CA GLY A 47 -5.12 10.33 -1.54
C GLY A 47 -4.93 9.03 -0.76
N ILE A 48 -5.64 8.85 0.36
CA ILE A 48 -5.60 7.59 1.12
C ILE A 48 -6.30 6.48 0.35
N SER A 49 -7.42 6.78 -0.31
CA SER A 49 -8.13 5.81 -1.16
C SER A 49 -7.27 5.35 -2.33
N ASP A 50 -6.51 6.25 -2.96
CA ASP A 50 -5.57 5.91 -4.03
C ASP A 50 -4.47 4.96 -3.56
N ILE A 51 -3.92 5.20 -2.37
CA ILE A 51 -2.90 4.32 -1.79
C ILE A 51 -3.48 2.94 -1.49
N LEU A 52 -4.65 2.90 -0.85
CA LEU A 52 -5.29 1.63 -0.53
C LEU A 52 -5.63 0.85 -1.81
N ALA A 53 -6.14 1.51 -2.83
CA ALA A 53 -6.41 0.88 -4.11
C ALA A 53 -5.13 0.35 -4.77
N PHE A 54 -4.04 1.13 -4.76
CA PHE A 54 -2.74 0.69 -5.23
C PHE A 54 -2.26 -0.58 -4.50
N LEU A 55 -2.34 -0.61 -3.17
CA LEU A 55 -1.92 -1.77 -2.38
C LEU A 55 -2.82 -3.00 -2.60
N LEU A 56 -4.14 -2.78 -2.75
CA LEU A 56 -5.11 -3.85 -2.91
C LEU A 56 -5.19 -4.41 -4.34
N ASN A 57 -4.56 -3.76 -5.32
CA ASN A 57 -4.55 -4.24 -6.70
C ASN A 57 -3.37 -5.19 -6.96
N PRO A 58 -3.61 -6.50 -7.19
CA PRO A 58 -2.55 -7.48 -7.41
C PRO A 58 -1.67 -7.21 -8.63
N GLU A 59 -2.16 -6.44 -9.60
CA GLU A 59 -1.46 -6.14 -10.87
C GLU A 59 -0.60 -4.89 -10.79
N GLU A 60 -0.62 -4.16 -9.65
CA GLU A 60 0.16 -2.94 -9.48
C GLU A 60 1.66 -3.18 -9.24
N THR A 61 2.40 -2.10 -9.38
CA THR A 61 3.88 -2.11 -9.40
C THR A 61 4.53 -2.32 -8.03
N HIS A 62 3.74 -2.50 -6.95
CA HIS A 62 4.29 -2.84 -5.62
C HIS A 62 4.95 -4.23 -5.55
N GLY A 63 4.75 -5.09 -6.55
CA GLY A 63 5.42 -6.39 -6.68
C GLY A 63 4.99 -7.47 -5.68
N GLN A 64 4.03 -7.18 -4.80
CA GLN A 64 3.55 -8.13 -3.76
C GLN A 64 2.37 -8.98 -4.23
N ARG A 65 1.98 -8.84 -5.49
CA ARG A 65 0.85 -9.57 -6.08
C ARG A 65 -0.41 -9.47 -5.20
N ASP A 66 -0.99 -10.59 -4.83
CA ASP A 66 -2.22 -10.72 -4.05
C ASP A 66 -2.04 -10.70 -2.52
N LEU A 67 -0.81 -10.51 -2.03
CA LEU A 67 -0.50 -10.58 -0.59
C LEU A 67 -1.35 -9.58 0.22
N PHE A 68 -1.39 -8.33 -0.19
CA PHE A 68 -2.12 -7.28 0.53
C PHE A 68 -3.64 -7.51 0.43
N LEU A 69 -4.15 -7.83 -0.76
CA LEU A 69 -5.56 -8.12 -0.96
C LEU A 69 -6.02 -9.32 -0.11
N ASN A 70 -5.27 -10.41 -0.15
CA ASN A 70 -5.59 -11.62 0.62
C ASN A 70 -5.55 -11.36 2.13
N SER A 71 -4.60 -10.55 2.60
CA SER A 71 -4.52 -10.15 4.00
C SER A 71 -5.71 -9.29 4.40
N PHE A 72 -6.09 -8.33 3.56
CA PHE A 72 -7.28 -7.50 3.76
C PHE A 72 -8.57 -8.34 3.81
N LEU A 73 -8.81 -9.21 2.82
CA LEU A 73 -10.01 -10.06 2.79
C LEU A 73 -10.11 -10.95 4.03
N LYS A 74 -8.99 -11.49 4.50
CA LYS A 74 -8.94 -12.26 5.76
C LYS A 74 -9.27 -11.39 6.97
N SER A 75 -8.74 -10.17 7.03
CA SER A 75 -8.97 -9.24 8.16
C SER A 75 -10.42 -8.82 8.31
N ILE A 76 -11.16 -8.71 7.21
CA ILE A 76 -12.60 -8.43 7.21
C ILE A 76 -13.46 -9.71 7.31
N GLY A 77 -12.86 -10.87 7.57
CA GLY A 77 -13.56 -12.13 7.76
C GLY A 77 -14.08 -12.78 6.46
N ARG A 78 -13.59 -12.35 5.29
CA ARG A 78 -14.05 -12.83 3.98
C ARG A 78 -13.04 -13.74 3.30
N SER A 79 -12.60 -14.77 4.03
CA SER A 79 -11.74 -15.82 3.47
C SER A 79 -12.39 -16.60 2.33
N ASP A 80 -13.71 -16.60 2.25
CA ASP A 80 -14.49 -17.15 1.14
C ASP A 80 -14.25 -16.40 -0.18
N PHE A 81 -13.76 -15.16 -0.15
CA PHE A 81 -13.44 -14.35 -1.31
C PHE A 81 -12.04 -14.62 -1.90
N LEU A 82 -11.24 -15.47 -1.30
CA LEU A 82 -9.90 -15.80 -1.80
C LEU A 82 -9.89 -16.64 -3.08
N ALA A 83 -11.04 -17.17 -3.50
CA ALA A 83 -11.18 -17.93 -4.74
C ALA A 83 -11.51 -17.00 -5.92
N TYR A 84 -10.51 -16.47 -6.59
CA TYR A 84 -10.63 -15.64 -7.79
C TYR A 84 -9.50 -15.91 -8.78
N ASP A 85 -9.73 -15.59 -10.05
CA ASP A 85 -8.71 -15.57 -11.11
C ASP A 85 -8.43 -14.14 -11.62
N LYS A 86 -9.33 -13.19 -11.32
CA LYS A 86 -9.17 -11.79 -11.67
C LYS A 86 -9.79 -10.91 -10.60
N VAL A 87 -9.12 -9.81 -10.29
CA VAL A 87 -9.64 -8.74 -9.43
C VAL A 87 -9.64 -7.42 -10.20
N GLU A 88 -10.71 -6.66 -10.03
CA GLU A 88 -10.82 -5.27 -10.48
C GLU A 88 -10.81 -4.37 -9.24
N VAL A 89 -9.95 -3.36 -9.25
CA VAL A 89 -9.87 -2.33 -8.20
C VAL A 89 -10.06 -0.98 -8.86
N VAL A 90 -11.05 -0.21 -8.41
CA VAL A 90 -11.38 1.10 -9.00
C VAL A 90 -11.62 2.10 -7.88
N CYS A 91 -10.90 3.22 -7.92
CA CYS A 91 -11.21 4.39 -7.10
C CYS A 91 -12.34 5.20 -7.71
N GLU A 92 -13.12 5.84 -6.83
CA GLU A 92 -14.20 6.78 -7.23
C GLU A 92 -15.20 6.20 -8.23
N LYS A 93 -15.55 4.90 -8.09
CA LYS A 93 -16.50 4.26 -9.01
C LYS A 93 -17.91 4.79 -8.82
N MET A 94 -18.48 5.37 -9.86
CA MET A 94 -19.91 5.71 -9.92
C MET A 94 -20.72 4.48 -10.28
N LEU A 95 -21.81 4.24 -9.54
CA LEU A 95 -22.81 3.24 -9.91
C LEU A 95 -23.74 3.84 -10.97
N GLN A 96 -24.11 3.03 -11.98
CA GLN A 96 -24.98 3.46 -13.11
C GLN A 96 -26.35 4.01 -12.67
N ASN A 97 -26.82 3.62 -11.48
CA ASN A 97 -28.16 3.97 -10.98
C ASN A 97 -28.14 4.91 -9.76
N SER A 98 -26.99 5.41 -9.34
CA SER A 98 -26.89 6.34 -8.21
C SER A 98 -25.91 7.46 -8.53
N MET A 99 -26.19 8.67 -7.98
CA MET A 99 -25.23 9.78 -8.04
C MET A 99 -24.10 9.63 -7.03
N ARG A 100 -24.05 8.52 -6.31
CA ARG A 100 -23.06 8.27 -5.27
C ARG A 100 -21.84 7.58 -5.84
N ARG A 101 -20.70 7.91 -5.29
CA ARG A 101 -19.39 7.42 -5.66
C ARG A 101 -18.85 6.55 -4.54
N HIS A 102 -18.36 5.36 -4.88
CA HIS A 102 -17.58 4.55 -3.93
C HIS A 102 -16.16 5.06 -3.91
N ASP A 103 -15.57 5.23 -2.74
CA ASP A 103 -14.17 5.62 -2.63
C ASP A 103 -13.27 4.55 -3.23
N ILE A 104 -13.49 3.28 -2.88
CA ILE A 104 -12.81 2.15 -3.50
C ILE A 104 -13.81 1.02 -3.76
N TRP A 105 -13.80 0.51 -4.97
CA TRP A 105 -14.57 -0.64 -5.40
C TRP A 105 -13.63 -1.80 -5.72
N LEU A 106 -13.85 -2.95 -5.09
CA LEU A 106 -13.16 -4.19 -5.36
C LEU A 106 -14.15 -5.22 -5.89
N SER A 107 -13.81 -5.92 -6.96
CA SER A 107 -14.61 -7.06 -7.40
C SER A 107 -13.73 -8.22 -7.86
N GLY A 108 -14.03 -9.41 -7.36
CA GLY A 108 -13.36 -10.64 -7.75
C GLY A 108 -14.20 -11.48 -8.69
N SER A 109 -13.56 -12.00 -9.73
CA SER A 109 -14.18 -12.90 -10.71
C SER A 109 -13.47 -14.25 -10.70
N LEU A 110 -14.24 -15.30 -11.02
CA LEU A 110 -13.72 -16.65 -11.21
C LEU A 110 -14.39 -17.26 -12.46
N LYS A 111 -13.57 -17.72 -13.39
CA LYS A 111 -14.03 -18.29 -14.69
C LYS A 111 -14.93 -17.31 -15.43
N GLY A 112 -14.53 -16.02 -15.46
CA GLY A 112 -15.25 -14.94 -16.14
C GLY A 112 -16.54 -14.50 -15.46
N LYS A 113 -16.90 -15.04 -14.30
CA LYS A 113 -18.10 -14.64 -13.55
C LYS A 113 -17.71 -13.92 -12.28
N ARG A 114 -18.27 -12.71 -12.05
CA ARG A 114 -18.09 -11.99 -10.80
C ARG A 114 -18.68 -12.81 -9.63
N LYS A 115 -17.88 -13.00 -8.60
CA LYS A 115 -18.20 -13.79 -7.42
C LYS A 115 -18.49 -12.95 -6.20
N TRP A 116 -17.78 -11.82 -6.07
CA TRP A 116 -17.91 -10.95 -4.91
C TRP A 116 -17.60 -9.50 -5.28
N VAL A 117 -18.10 -8.62 -4.45
CA VAL A 117 -17.83 -7.19 -4.46
C VAL A 117 -17.59 -6.74 -3.04
N VAL A 118 -16.64 -5.83 -2.87
CA VAL A 118 -16.41 -5.08 -1.63
C VAL A 118 -16.35 -3.61 -1.98
N SER A 119 -17.13 -2.81 -1.27
CA SER A 119 -17.03 -1.35 -1.29
C SER A 119 -16.36 -0.87 -0.03
N ILE A 120 -15.37 -0.01 -0.18
CA ILE A 120 -14.70 0.65 0.94
C ILE A 120 -15.06 2.12 0.87
N GLU A 121 -15.57 2.64 1.97
CA GLU A 121 -15.79 4.06 2.21
C GLU A 121 -14.71 4.53 3.18
N ASN A 122 -13.91 5.48 2.77
CA ASN A 122 -12.80 6.02 3.57
C ASN A 122 -13.24 7.32 4.23
N LYS A 123 -13.24 7.35 5.56
CA LYS A 123 -13.57 8.55 6.31
C LYS A 123 -12.47 8.93 7.27
N LEU A 124 -11.99 10.16 7.13
CA LEU A 124 -10.96 10.70 7.98
C LEU A 124 -11.57 11.58 9.08
N ARG A 125 -11.11 11.36 10.33
CA ARG A 125 -11.22 12.27 11.45
C ARG A 125 -12.65 12.82 11.73
N GLY A 126 -13.60 11.93 11.95
CA GLY A 126 -14.90 12.34 12.51
C GLY A 126 -15.84 13.02 11.51
N ALA A 127 -15.63 12.87 10.23
CA ALA A 127 -16.68 13.11 9.27
C ALA A 127 -17.85 12.20 9.60
N GLY A 128 -19.00 12.78 9.99
CA GLY A 128 -20.19 12.02 10.34
C GLY A 128 -20.68 11.19 9.17
N ASP A 129 -21.19 9.99 9.44
CA ASP A 129 -21.85 9.20 8.42
C ASP A 129 -23.08 9.96 7.91
N GLN A 130 -23.22 10.06 6.62
CA GLN A 130 -24.48 10.51 6.04
C GLN A 130 -25.53 9.42 6.29
N ASN A 131 -26.73 9.84 6.73
CA ASN A 131 -27.84 8.91 6.96
C ASN A 131 -28.04 8.02 5.72
N GLU A 132 -28.12 6.71 5.95
CA GLU A 132 -28.41 5.69 4.93
C GLU A 132 -27.34 5.48 3.84
N GLN A 133 -26.11 5.99 4.04
CA GLN A 133 -25.05 5.89 3.04
C GLN A 133 -24.78 4.44 2.61
N ILE A 134 -24.82 3.47 3.52
CA ILE A 134 -24.61 2.05 3.21
C ILE A 134 -25.84 1.44 2.55
N ALA A 135 -27.05 1.85 2.93
CA ALA A 135 -28.30 1.31 2.37
C ALA A 135 -28.47 1.65 0.88
N ASP A 136 -27.93 2.79 0.44
CA ASP A 136 -28.01 3.23 -0.95
C ASP A 136 -27.08 2.48 -1.92
N TYR A 137 -26.22 1.60 -1.41
CA TYR A 137 -25.27 0.82 -2.24
C TYR A 137 -25.77 -0.59 -2.61
N TRP A 138 -26.94 -1.00 -2.11
CA TRP A 138 -27.51 -2.35 -2.35
C TRP A 138 -28.71 -2.35 -3.29
#